data_52ef6932af4fba2e1b12ee835a16f049
#
_entry.id   52ef6932af4fba2e1b12ee835a16f049
#
_cell.length_a   1.000
_cell.length_b   1.000
_cell.length_c   1.000
_cell.angle_alpha   90.00
_cell.angle_beta   90.00
_cell.angle_gamma   90.00
#
_symmetry.space_group_name_H-M   'P 1'
#
loop_
_entity.id
_entity.type
_entity.pdbx_description
1 polymer ?
#
loop_
_entity_poly.entity_id
_entity_poly.type
_entity_poly.pdbx_seq_one_letter_code
_entity_poly.pdbx_strand_id
1 'polypeptide(L)'
;LLTEEGLPHFHRLLAVYLEDDSHWRLWNNMWTAEEDRHGAVLNNYARDTGILDQRVLEEMQFNYIRSGFHPGWDRDPYRVFVYTTVQERATQVSHAETGRLAGEYEPSIGEVLRNVASEEARHYLFYRSVFEEILKRDPDEALHSASFILPSIEMPGHSMPHFREIADVIRRAGIYGPRDYL
;
A
#
# COMPACT_ATOMS: atom_id res chain seq x y z
N LEU A 1 2.96 3.13 8.73
CA LEU A 1 4.20 3.89 8.61
C LEU A 1 5.21 3.21 7.70
N LEU A 2 5.67 1.96 7.99
CA LEU A 2 6.64 1.27 7.13
C LEU A 2 6.11 0.98 5.71
N THR A 3 4.81 0.82 5.55
CA THR A 3 4.18 0.60 4.24
C THR A 3 4.42 1.77 3.31
N GLU A 4 4.32 2.99 3.82
CA GLU A 4 4.56 4.23 3.09
C GLU A 4 6.01 4.39 2.60
N GLU A 5 6.96 3.82 3.34
CA GLU A 5 8.37 3.82 2.93
C GLU A 5 8.65 2.97 1.67
N GLY A 6 7.70 2.13 1.27
CA GLY A 6 7.76 1.33 0.03
C GLY A 6 7.60 2.13 -1.26
N LEU A 7 7.23 3.39 -1.17
CA LEU A 7 6.93 4.25 -2.30
C LEU A 7 7.97 4.21 -3.45
N PRO A 8 9.30 4.24 -3.22
CA PRO A 8 10.27 4.17 -4.31
C PRO A 8 10.16 2.89 -5.14
N HIS A 9 9.79 1.79 -4.50
CA HIS A 9 9.60 0.50 -5.17
C HIS A 9 8.33 0.49 -6.02
N PHE A 10 7.24 1.05 -5.50
CA PHE A 10 5.96 1.15 -6.19
C PHE A 10 6.00 2.15 -7.34
N HIS A 11 6.59 3.33 -7.14
CA HIS A 11 6.82 4.28 -8.22
C HIS A 11 7.57 3.63 -9.38
N ARG A 12 8.68 2.91 -9.07
CA ARG A 12 9.46 2.19 -10.07
C ARG A 12 8.66 1.08 -10.74
N LEU A 13 7.86 0.33 -9.98
CA LEU A 13 7.00 -0.72 -10.51
C LEU A 13 6.06 -0.14 -11.58
N LEU A 14 5.30 0.88 -11.23
CA LEU A 14 4.36 1.54 -12.17
C LEU A 14 5.09 2.15 -13.37
N ALA A 15 6.22 2.81 -13.15
CA ALA A 15 7.03 3.37 -14.25
C ALA A 15 7.49 2.29 -15.24
N VAL A 16 7.99 1.15 -14.74
CA VAL A 16 8.46 0.05 -15.58
C VAL A 16 7.33 -0.61 -16.39
N TYR A 17 6.15 -0.76 -15.80
CA TYR A 17 5.04 -1.44 -16.46
C TYR A 17 4.19 -0.54 -17.35
N LEU A 18 4.16 0.78 -17.08
CA LEU A 18 3.26 1.74 -17.73
C LEU A 18 3.98 2.95 -18.35
N GLU A 19 5.32 2.94 -18.44
CA GLU A 19 6.16 4.11 -18.72
C GLU A 19 5.97 4.76 -20.09
N ASP A 20 5.55 3.99 -21.09
CA ASP A 20 5.49 4.47 -22.48
C ASP A 20 4.29 5.41 -22.71
N ASP A 21 3.31 5.42 -21.81
CA ASP A 21 2.14 6.28 -21.90
C ASP A 21 2.28 7.54 -21.05
N SER A 22 2.09 8.72 -21.69
CA SER A 22 2.26 10.01 -21.01
C SER A 22 1.21 10.27 -19.90
N HIS A 23 0.00 9.71 -20.02
CA HIS A 23 -1.06 9.87 -19.02
C HIS A 23 -0.73 9.02 -17.78
N TRP A 24 -0.26 7.79 -17.98
CA TRP A 24 0.18 6.94 -16.87
C TRP A 24 1.40 7.50 -16.14
N ARG A 25 2.36 8.09 -16.89
CA ARG A 25 3.49 8.77 -16.28
C ARG A 25 3.06 9.98 -15.45
N LEU A 26 2.11 10.79 -15.96
CA LEU A 26 1.55 11.90 -15.20
C LEU A 26 0.83 11.40 -13.94
N TRP A 27 -0.02 10.38 -14.09
CA TRP A 27 -0.68 9.75 -12.96
C TRP A 27 0.30 9.25 -11.92
N ASN A 28 1.31 8.49 -12.31
CA ASN A 28 2.30 7.95 -11.39
C ASN A 28 3.03 9.06 -10.60
N ASN A 29 3.38 10.16 -11.26
CA ASN A 29 4.01 11.30 -10.59
C ASN A 29 3.07 11.97 -9.57
N MET A 30 1.80 12.14 -9.91
CA MET A 30 0.80 12.76 -9.02
C MET A 30 0.48 11.85 -7.82
N TRP A 31 0.25 10.57 -8.06
CA TRP A 31 0.04 9.55 -7.05
C TRP A 31 1.26 9.46 -6.11
N THR A 32 2.47 9.40 -6.66
CA THR A 32 3.72 9.38 -5.87
C THR A 32 3.84 10.59 -4.93
N ALA A 33 3.46 11.78 -5.39
CA ALA A 33 3.50 12.99 -4.56
C ALA A 33 2.46 12.94 -3.43
N GLU A 34 1.34 12.26 -3.62
CA GLU A 34 0.32 12.05 -2.57
C GLU A 34 0.80 11.03 -1.54
N GLU A 35 1.35 9.91 -1.99
CA GLU A 35 1.93 8.85 -1.14
C GLU A 35 3.13 9.35 -0.30
N ASP A 36 4.02 10.16 -0.89
CA ASP A 36 5.13 10.78 -0.15
C ASP A 36 4.62 11.64 1.03
N ARG A 37 3.49 12.31 0.85
CA ARG A 37 2.84 13.08 1.90
C ARG A 37 2.29 12.18 3.02
N HIS A 38 1.76 10.98 2.69
CA HIS A 38 1.33 10.00 3.70
C HIS A 38 2.50 9.58 4.59
N GLY A 39 3.61 9.17 3.98
CA GLY A 39 4.83 8.83 4.70
C GLY A 39 5.34 10.00 5.56
N ALA A 40 5.43 11.19 4.97
CA ALA A 40 5.93 12.38 5.64
C ALA A 40 5.10 12.76 6.88
N VAL A 41 3.77 12.76 6.80
CA VAL A 41 2.91 13.13 7.93
C VAL A 41 3.01 12.15 9.07
N LEU A 42 3.09 10.84 8.78
CA LEU A 42 3.23 9.81 9.80
C LEU A 42 4.62 9.81 10.46
N ASN A 43 5.68 10.02 9.69
CA ASN A 43 7.04 10.17 10.22
C ASN A 43 7.18 11.42 11.08
N ASN A 44 6.64 12.55 10.66
CA ASN A 44 6.62 13.78 11.44
C ASN A 44 5.88 13.59 12.76
N TYR A 45 4.69 12.99 12.72
CA TYR A 45 3.94 12.68 13.94
C TYR A 45 4.73 11.79 14.90
N ALA A 46 5.32 10.71 14.41
CA ALA A 46 6.10 9.79 15.24
C ALA A 46 7.32 10.49 15.89
N ARG A 47 7.98 11.36 15.14
CA ARG A 47 9.13 12.14 15.64
C ARG A 47 8.70 13.19 16.66
N ASP A 48 7.67 13.95 16.37
CA ASP A 48 7.27 15.11 17.19
C ASP A 48 6.64 14.67 18.52
N THR A 49 5.98 13.50 18.53
CA THR A 49 5.39 12.92 19.74
C THR A 49 6.35 12.03 20.54
N GLY A 50 7.42 11.53 19.91
CA GLY A 50 8.33 10.59 20.53
C GLY A 50 7.69 9.22 20.84
N ILE A 51 6.55 8.89 20.19
CA ILE A 51 5.82 7.65 20.46
C ILE A 51 6.58 6.39 20.02
N LEU A 52 7.53 6.55 19.11
CA LEU A 52 8.40 5.48 18.63
C LEU A 52 9.85 5.84 18.90
N ASP A 53 10.66 4.82 19.22
CA ASP A 53 12.12 4.98 19.25
C ASP A 53 12.60 5.23 17.82
N GLN A 54 13.09 6.46 17.56
CA GLN A 54 13.48 6.91 16.22
C GLN A 54 14.63 6.05 15.65
N ARG A 55 15.56 5.61 16.47
CA ARG A 55 16.66 4.75 16.02
C ARG A 55 16.14 3.40 15.54
N VAL A 56 15.20 2.81 16.27
CA VAL A 56 14.57 1.54 15.87
C VAL A 56 13.77 1.74 14.60
N LEU A 57 13.03 2.83 14.49
CA LEU A 57 12.26 3.17 13.29
C LEU A 57 13.14 3.30 12.06
N GLU A 58 14.23 4.07 12.14
CA GLU A 58 15.20 4.25 11.05
C GLU A 58 15.84 2.93 10.61
N GLU A 59 16.18 2.05 11.57
CA GLU A 59 16.71 0.71 11.27
C GLU A 59 15.67 -0.15 10.53
N MET A 60 14.41 -0.11 10.95
CA MET A 60 13.31 -0.81 10.28
C MET A 60 13.06 -0.27 8.88
N GLN A 61 13.04 1.05 8.69
CA GLN A 61 12.90 1.71 7.39
C GLN A 61 14.04 1.33 6.44
N PHE A 62 15.29 1.39 6.93
CA PHE A 62 16.44 0.96 6.14
C PHE A 62 16.34 -0.50 5.69
N ASN A 63 15.98 -1.40 6.61
CA ASN A 63 15.81 -2.81 6.29
C ASN A 63 14.67 -3.05 5.29
N TYR A 64 13.57 -2.29 5.42
CA TYR A 64 12.44 -2.36 4.51
C TYR A 64 12.84 -1.94 3.08
N ILE A 65 13.44 -0.76 2.93
CA ILE A 65 13.91 -0.27 1.62
C ILE A 65 14.96 -1.22 1.03
N ARG A 66 15.91 -1.70 1.85
CA ARG A 66 16.94 -2.64 1.38
C ARG A 66 16.38 -3.98 0.94
N SER A 67 15.32 -4.47 1.55
CA SER A 67 14.69 -5.75 1.16
C SER A 67 14.06 -5.69 -0.23
N GLY A 68 13.67 -4.51 -0.67
CA GLY A 68 13.03 -4.28 -1.95
C GLY A 68 11.61 -4.85 -2.05
N PHE A 69 11.00 -4.62 -3.19
CA PHE A 69 9.78 -5.29 -3.59
C PHE A 69 10.03 -5.96 -4.94
N HIS A 70 9.99 -7.28 -4.93
CA HIS A 70 10.28 -8.12 -6.11
C HIS A 70 9.08 -9.03 -6.37
N PRO A 71 8.01 -8.49 -7.00
CA PRO A 71 6.90 -9.34 -7.38
C PRO A 71 7.41 -10.42 -8.34
N GLY A 72 7.05 -11.67 -8.07
CA GLY A 72 7.48 -12.82 -8.86
C GLY A 72 6.78 -12.97 -10.21
N TRP A 73 6.32 -11.86 -10.79
CA TRP A 73 5.59 -11.83 -12.06
C TRP A 73 6.39 -11.14 -13.15
N ASP A 74 6.16 -11.58 -14.38
CA ASP A 74 6.67 -10.91 -15.57
C ASP A 74 6.01 -9.53 -15.73
N ARG A 75 6.66 -8.65 -16.53
CA ARG A 75 6.14 -7.34 -16.89
C ARG A 75 4.78 -7.48 -17.59
N ASP A 76 3.70 -7.20 -16.83
CA ASP A 76 2.33 -7.41 -17.25
C ASP A 76 1.40 -6.35 -16.62
N PRO A 77 0.87 -5.42 -17.41
CA PRO A 77 -0.05 -4.39 -16.92
C PRO A 77 -1.31 -4.95 -16.25
N TYR A 78 -1.88 -6.07 -16.73
CA TYR A 78 -3.08 -6.66 -16.12
C TYR A 78 -2.83 -7.05 -14.67
N ARG A 79 -1.71 -7.72 -14.41
CA ARG A 79 -1.30 -8.14 -13.05
C ARG A 79 -1.02 -6.96 -12.14
N VAL A 80 -0.42 -5.89 -12.69
CA VAL A 80 -0.19 -4.64 -11.95
C VAL A 80 -1.50 -4.07 -11.44
N PHE A 81 -2.54 -3.98 -12.26
CA PHE A 81 -3.83 -3.41 -11.85
C PHE A 81 -4.60 -4.30 -10.85
N VAL A 82 -4.49 -5.62 -10.95
CA VAL A 82 -5.01 -6.52 -9.90
C VAL A 82 -4.28 -6.26 -8.58
N TYR A 83 -2.95 -6.26 -8.63
CA TYR A 83 -2.12 -6.09 -7.43
C TYR A 83 -2.36 -4.74 -6.75
N THR A 84 -2.27 -3.64 -7.50
CA THR A 84 -2.45 -2.29 -6.95
C THR A 84 -3.85 -2.10 -6.37
N THR A 85 -4.89 -2.62 -7.03
CA THR A 85 -6.27 -2.57 -6.48
C THR A 85 -6.35 -3.20 -5.08
N VAL A 86 -5.75 -4.37 -4.88
CA VAL A 86 -5.78 -5.06 -3.60
C VAL A 86 -4.89 -4.36 -2.56
N GLN A 87 -3.74 -3.89 -2.98
CA GLN A 87 -2.78 -3.20 -2.12
C GLN A 87 -3.36 -1.89 -1.58
N GLU A 88 -3.98 -1.05 -2.42
CA GLU A 88 -4.64 0.20 -1.99
C GLU A 88 -5.82 -0.07 -1.05
N ARG A 89 -6.57 -1.14 -1.27
CA ARG A 89 -7.60 -1.55 -0.32
C ARG A 89 -7.02 -1.93 1.03
N ALA A 90 -5.89 -2.62 1.05
CA ALA A 90 -5.20 -3.02 2.28
C ALA A 90 -4.71 -1.81 3.08
N THR A 91 -4.10 -0.82 2.42
CA THR A 91 -3.63 0.42 3.06
C THR A 91 -4.80 1.25 3.58
N GLN A 92 -5.86 1.42 2.78
CA GLN A 92 -7.08 2.09 3.21
C GLN A 92 -7.64 1.51 4.53
N VAL A 93 -7.84 0.19 4.59
CA VAL A 93 -8.39 -0.47 5.78
C VAL A 93 -7.42 -0.35 6.97
N SER A 94 -6.13 -0.56 6.72
CA SER A 94 -5.10 -0.48 7.76
C SER A 94 -5.04 0.91 8.39
N HIS A 95 -5.07 1.98 7.61
CA HIS A 95 -5.08 3.34 8.11
C HIS A 95 -6.38 3.68 8.83
N ALA A 96 -7.53 3.30 8.27
CA ALA A 96 -8.83 3.54 8.89
C ALA A 96 -8.95 2.88 10.28
N GLU A 97 -8.61 1.59 10.39
CA GLU A 97 -8.71 0.85 11.64
C GLU A 97 -7.64 1.25 12.66
N THR A 98 -6.40 1.53 12.20
CA THR A 98 -5.38 2.08 13.08
C THR A 98 -5.81 3.44 13.61
N GLY A 99 -6.37 4.31 12.76
CA GLY A 99 -6.87 5.62 13.18
C GLY A 99 -8.05 5.53 14.13
N ARG A 100 -8.94 4.57 13.95
CA ARG A 100 -10.04 4.31 14.88
C ARG A 100 -9.53 3.89 16.26
N LEU A 101 -8.62 2.92 16.32
CA LEU A 101 -8.08 2.42 17.58
C LEU A 101 -7.20 3.46 18.29
N ALA A 102 -6.26 4.06 17.56
CA ALA A 102 -5.36 5.05 18.14
C ALA A 102 -6.07 6.33 18.54
N GLY A 103 -7.09 6.74 17.79
CA GLY A 103 -7.89 7.93 18.05
C GLY A 103 -8.68 7.90 19.35
N GLU A 104 -8.90 6.72 19.95
CA GLU A 104 -9.49 6.58 21.29
C GLU A 104 -8.55 7.12 22.39
N TYR A 105 -7.24 7.11 22.15
CA TYR A 105 -6.21 7.54 23.08
C TYR A 105 -5.61 8.89 22.69
N GLU A 106 -5.46 9.12 21.39
CA GLU A 106 -4.85 10.32 20.82
C GLU A 106 -5.66 10.80 19.59
N PRO A 107 -6.58 11.76 19.78
CA PRO A 107 -7.49 12.21 18.71
C PRO A 107 -6.79 12.75 17.47
N SER A 108 -5.61 13.36 17.61
CA SER A 108 -4.89 13.95 16.47
C SER A 108 -4.37 12.89 15.49
N ILE A 109 -3.85 11.76 15.98
CA ILE A 109 -3.45 10.67 15.07
C ILE A 109 -4.68 10.02 14.42
N GLY A 110 -5.80 9.95 15.15
CA GLY A 110 -7.06 9.49 14.59
C GLY A 110 -7.55 10.35 13.42
N GLU A 111 -7.37 11.66 13.48
CA GLU A 111 -7.69 12.58 12.39
C GLU A 111 -6.73 12.41 11.20
N VAL A 112 -5.42 12.39 11.46
CA VAL A 112 -4.40 12.19 10.43
C VAL A 112 -4.66 10.91 9.65
N LEU A 113 -4.81 9.77 10.34
CA LEU A 113 -5.01 8.47 9.70
C LEU A 113 -6.35 8.36 8.97
N ARG A 114 -7.39 9.05 9.43
CA ARG A 114 -8.67 9.13 8.71
C ARG A 114 -8.53 9.87 7.38
N ASN A 115 -7.74 10.95 7.36
CA ASN A 115 -7.48 11.69 6.13
C ASN A 115 -6.68 10.84 5.14
N VAL A 116 -5.60 10.17 5.59
CA VAL A 116 -4.84 9.24 4.76
C VAL A 116 -5.75 8.12 4.22
N ALA A 117 -6.53 7.46 5.07
CA ALA A 117 -7.47 6.41 4.64
C ALA A 117 -8.50 6.90 3.60
N SER A 118 -8.90 8.17 3.66
CA SER A 118 -9.80 8.77 2.66
C SER A 118 -9.10 8.98 1.30
N GLU A 119 -7.81 9.28 1.32
CA GLU A 119 -7.00 9.41 0.11
C GLU A 119 -6.74 8.03 -0.51
N GLU A 120 -6.37 7.04 0.29
CA GLU A 120 -6.25 5.63 -0.12
C GLU A 120 -7.54 5.06 -0.74
N ALA A 121 -8.70 5.46 -0.21
CA ALA A 121 -9.99 5.08 -0.80
C ALA A 121 -10.15 5.58 -2.24
N ARG A 122 -9.62 6.77 -2.57
CA ARG A 122 -9.62 7.30 -3.95
C ARG A 122 -8.68 6.52 -4.86
N HIS A 123 -7.49 6.18 -4.36
CA HIS A 123 -6.54 5.34 -5.09
C HIS A 123 -7.14 3.96 -5.40
N TYR A 124 -7.70 3.32 -4.39
CA TYR A 124 -8.41 2.04 -4.56
C TYR A 124 -9.51 2.12 -5.63
N LEU A 125 -10.39 3.11 -5.56
CA LEU A 125 -11.47 3.28 -6.51
C LEU A 125 -10.94 3.55 -7.93
N PHE A 126 -9.85 4.28 -8.06
CA PHE A 126 -9.21 4.51 -9.35
C PHE A 126 -8.69 3.21 -9.96
N TYR A 127 -7.82 2.48 -9.26
CA TYR A 127 -7.24 1.23 -9.76
C TYR A 127 -8.30 0.18 -10.02
N ARG A 128 -9.29 0.08 -9.15
CA ARG A 128 -10.45 -0.79 -9.35
C ARG A 128 -11.22 -0.44 -10.63
N SER A 129 -11.50 0.83 -10.86
CA SER A 129 -12.22 1.28 -12.05
C SER A 129 -11.45 0.98 -13.33
N VAL A 130 -10.13 1.13 -13.31
CA VAL A 130 -9.28 0.75 -14.44
C VAL A 130 -9.35 -0.76 -14.68
N PHE A 131 -9.26 -1.57 -13.63
CA PHE A 131 -9.37 -3.02 -13.76
C PHE A 131 -10.75 -3.47 -14.25
N GLU A 132 -11.84 -2.81 -13.82
CA GLU A 132 -13.18 -3.04 -14.33
C GLU A 132 -13.29 -2.75 -15.84
N GLU A 133 -12.62 -1.71 -16.35
CA GLU A 133 -12.56 -1.43 -17.78
C GLU A 133 -11.73 -2.46 -18.56
N ILE A 134 -10.62 -2.90 -18.00
CA ILE A 134 -9.81 -4.00 -18.55
C ILE A 134 -10.67 -5.27 -18.65
N LEU A 135 -11.36 -5.63 -17.57
CA LEU A 135 -12.21 -6.81 -17.50
C LEU A 135 -13.35 -6.79 -18.55
N LYS A 136 -13.88 -5.62 -18.87
CA LYS A 136 -14.92 -5.47 -19.93
C LYS A 136 -14.35 -5.64 -21.34
N ARG A 137 -13.09 -5.24 -21.56
CA ARG A 137 -12.45 -5.24 -22.89
C ARG A 137 -11.73 -6.53 -23.21
N ASP A 138 -11.13 -7.14 -22.22
CA ASP A 138 -10.33 -8.34 -22.34
C ASP A 138 -10.54 -9.24 -21.09
N PRO A 139 -11.73 -9.87 -20.98
CA PRO A 139 -12.09 -10.65 -19.78
C PRO A 139 -11.21 -11.86 -19.56
N ASP A 140 -10.72 -12.51 -20.62
CA ASP A 140 -9.94 -13.74 -20.50
C ASP A 140 -8.59 -13.45 -19.84
N GLU A 141 -7.85 -12.44 -20.31
CA GLU A 141 -6.56 -12.07 -19.75
C GLU A 141 -6.70 -11.42 -18.37
N ALA A 142 -7.74 -10.61 -18.16
CA ALA A 142 -8.05 -10.02 -16.85
C ALA A 142 -8.31 -11.11 -15.79
N LEU A 143 -9.14 -12.10 -16.10
CA LEU A 143 -9.44 -13.22 -15.20
C LEU A 143 -8.24 -14.13 -14.99
N HIS A 144 -7.45 -14.38 -16.04
CA HIS A 144 -6.19 -15.11 -15.93
C HIS A 144 -5.23 -14.43 -14.94
N SER A 145 -5.01 -13.13 -15.12
CA SER A 145 -4.15 -12.33 -14.24
C SER A 145 -4.67 -12.28 -12.80
N ALA A 146 -5.97 -12.11 -12.59
CA ALA A 146 -6.58 -12.16 -11.27
C ALA A 146 -6.41 -13.53 -10.61
N SER A 147 -6.64 -14.62 -11.34
CA SER A 147 -6.48 -15.96 -10.82
C SER A 147 -5.03 -16.32 -10.47
N PHE A 148 -4.07 -15.67 -11.10
CA PHE A 148 -2.65 -15.82 -10.80
C PHE A 148 -2.23 -15.02 -9.56
N ILE A 149 -2.66 -13.74 -9.47
CA ILE A 149 -2.21 -12.82 -8.41
C ILE A 149 -2.91 -13.10 -7.08
N LEU A 150 -4.26 -13.22 -7.07
CA LEU A 150 -5.03 -13.24 -5.82
C LEU A 150 -4.66 -14.39 -4.86
N PRO A 151 -4.39 -15.63 -5.31
CA PRO A 151 -4.04 -16.73 -4.41
C PRO A 151 -2.66 -16.60 -3.76
N SER A 152 -1.76 -15.82 -4.36
CA SER A 152 -0.35 -15.71 -3.97
C SER A 152 0.06 -14.28 -3.66
N ILE A 153 -0.90 -13.40 -3.36
CA ILE A 153 -0.61 -12.01 -3.11
C ILE A 153 0.28 -11.82 -1.88
N GLU A 154 1.37 -11.13 -2.07
CA GLU A 154 2.29 -10.76 -1.00
C GLU A 154 2.27 -9.25 -0.80
N MET A 155 2.03 -8.82 0.44
CA MET A 155 2.04 -7.40 0.78
C MET A 155 3.47 -6.84 0.79
N PRO A 156 3.63 -5.54 0.55
CA PRO A 156 4.91 -4.86 0.70
C PRO A 156 5.53 -5.17 2.06
N GLY A 157 6.83 -5.45 2.07
CA GLY A 157 7.54 -5.78 3.30
C GLY A 157 7.48 -7.25 3.72
N HIS A 158 6.81 -8.13 2.98
CA HIS A 158 6.73 -9.57 3.31
C HIS A 158 8.11 -10.24 3.46
N SER A 159 9.13 -9.71 2.80
CA SER A 159 10.52 -10.18 2.89
C SER A 159 11.30 -9.62 4.08
N MET A 160 10.71 -8.73 4.88
CA MET A 160 11.35 -8.19 6.07
C MET A 160 11.52 -9.25 7.16
N PRO A 161 12.59 -9.16 7.98
CA PRO A 161 12.69 -9.93 9.21
C PRO A 161 11.45 -9.71 10.10
N HIS A 162 10.92 -10.77 10.68
CA HIS A 162 9.78 -10.72 11.60
C HIS A 162 8.46 -10.22 11.00
N PHE A 163 8.33 -10.17 9.66
CA PHE A 163 7.09 -9.73 9.02
C PHE A 163 5.85 -10.52 9.50
N ARG A 164 5.98 -11.85 9.65
CA ARG A 164 4.84 -12.69 10.07
C ARG A 164 4.38 -12.37 11.49
N GLU A 165 5.31 -12.12 12.40
CA GLU A 165 5.01 -11.72 13.78
C GLU A 165 4.31 -10.36 13.82
N ILE A 166 4.79 -9.39 13.04
CA ILE A 166 4.17 -8.06 12.92
C ILE A 166 2.76 -8.19 12.33
N ALA A 167 2.60 -8.93 11.24
CA ALA A 167 1.30 -9.15 10.61
C ALA A 167 0.30 -9.85 11.55
N ASP A 168 0.77 -10.79 12.39
CA ASP A 168 -0.09 -11.44 13.39
C ASP A 168 -0.54 -10.48 14.51
N VAL A 169 0.31 -9.56 14.92
CA VAL A 169 -0.07 -8.48 15.86
C VAL A 169 -1.15 -7.59 15.25
N ILE A 170 -0.98 -7.13 14.02
CA ILE A 170 -1.94 -6.30 13.26
C ILE A 170 -3.29 -7.02 13.15
N ARG A 171 -3.27 -8.29 12.78
CA ARG A 171 -4.48 -9.13 12.67
C ARG A 171 -5.19 -9.30 14.01
N ARG A 172 -4.46 -9.58 15.09
CA ARG A 172 -5.02 -9.75 16.44
C ARG A 172 -5.58 -8.44 17.01
N ALA A 173 -5.00 -7.32 16.63
CA ALA A 173 -5.51 -5.99 16.98
C ALA A 173 -6.80 -5.64 16.20
N GLY A 174 -7.21 -6.44 15.21
CA GLY A 174 -8.38 -6.17 14.38
C GLY A 174 -8.18 -5.02 13.41
N ILE A 175 -6.92 -4.72 13.06
CA ILE A 175 -6.57 -3.64 12.13
C ILE A 175 -6.75 -4.09 10.69
N TYR A 176 -6.20 -5.26 10.35
CA TYR A 176 -6.20 -5.76 8.99
C TYR A 176 -5.97 -7.27 8.94
N GLY A 177 -6.65 -7.94 8.00
CA GLY A 177 -6.49 -9.36 7.76
C GLY A 177 -7.18 -9.85 6.49
N PRO A 178 -7.10 -11.15 6.16
CA PRO A 178 -7.64 -11.70 4.90
C PRO A 178 -9.15 -11.47 4.68
N ARG A 179 -9.92 -11.19 5.74
CA ARG A 179 -11.36 -10.93 5.63
C ARG A 179 -11.70 -9.56 5.06
N ASP A 180 -10.74 -8.64 5.06
CA ASP A 180 -10.95 -7.27 4.60
C ASP A 180 -10.97 -7.14 3.08
N TYR A 181 -10.69 -8.25 2.37
CA TYR A 181 -10.83 -8.38 0.91
C TYR A 181 -12.20 -8.96 0.48
N LEU A 182 -12.99 -9.46 1.41
CA LEU A 182 -14.30 -10.10 1.15
C LEU A 182 -15.45 -9.10 1.29
#